data_af16700e6436daf9b97e95a8b7e533f9
#
_entry.id   af16700e6436daf9b97e95a8b7e533f9
#
_cell.length_a   1.000
_cell.length_b   1.000
_cell.length_c   1.000
_cell.angle_alpha   90.00
_cell.angle_beta   90.00
_cell.angle_gamma   90.00
#
_symmetry.space_group_name_H-M   'P 1'
#
loop_
_entity.id
_entity.type
_entity.pdbx_description
1 polymer ?
#
loop_
_entity_poly.entity_id
_entity_poly.type
_entity_poly.pdbx_seq_one_letter_code
_entity_poly.pdbx_strand_id
1 'polypeptide(L)'
;VISNAFIFPGGWESDFFSVSDAGYLYEIEIKVSKSDFNDDFKKKSKHTLLESAEQEHNELRPNKFFYAVPRGLLPSFSIPTYAGLIEVNNRNEQAVVIKEAPFIHQTKLLEKYKTKLLDKFCWRYNDLLMRHYEDQDLEFEGEGK
;
A
#
# COMPACT_ATOMS: atom_id res chain seq x y z
N VAL A 1 0.38 9.52 -2.19
CA VAL A 1 0.39 8.04 -2.25
C VAL A 1 1.72 7.56 -2.80
N ILE A 2 2.29 6.54 -2.22
CA ILE A 2 3.53 5.90 -2.70
C ILE A 2 3.34 4.39 -2.76
N SER A 3 3.84 3.73 -3.81
CA SER A 3 3.72 2.28 -4.04
C SER A 3 5.00 1.51 -3.72
N ASN A 4 4.88 0.21 -3.40
CA ASN A 4 5.96 -0.76 -3.18
C ASN A 4 7.08 -0.20 -2.29
N ALA A 5 6.77 0.17 -1.06
CA ALA A 5 7.72 0.82 -0.15
C ALA A 5 7.87 0.08 1.18
N PHE A 6 9.11 0.05 1.67
CA PHE A 6 9.42 -0.29 3.06
C PHE A 6 9.58 1.01 3.84
N ILE A 7 8.72 1.25 4.82
CA ILE A 7 8.81 2.45 5.67
C ILE A 7 9.39 2.11 7.02
N PHE A 8 8.86 1.07 7.64
CA PHE A 8 9.20 0.70 9.01
C PHE A 8 10.47 -0.17 9.07
N PRO A 9 11.31 -0.02 10.10
CA PRO A 9 12.44 -0.91 10.35
C PRO A 9 11.95 -2.33 10.58
N GLY A 10 12.52 -3.30 9.84
CA GLY A 10 12.11 -4.73 9.95
C GLY A 10 10.68 -5.03 9.46
N GLY A 11 10.02 -4.04 8.84
CA GLY A 11 8.68 -4.18 8.28
C GLY A 11 8.65 -4.95 6.97
N TRP A 12 7.49 -4.97 6.36
CA TRP A 12 7.22 -5.57 5.04
C TRP A 12 7.16 -4.50 3.96
N GLU A 13 7.25 -4.93 2.72
CA GLU A 13 6.93 -4.10 1.57
C GLU A 13 5.41 -3.99 1.42
N SER A 14 4.91 -2.77 1.31
CA SER A 14 3.50 -2.50 1.10
C SER A 14 3.25 -2.01 -0.31
N ASP A 15 2.17 -2.44 -0.92
CA ASP A 15 1.83 -2.04 -2.30
C ASP A 15 1.54 -0.54 -2.38
N PHE A 16 0.79 0.01 -1.41
CA PHE A 16 0.53 1.45 -1.33
C PHE A 16 0.55 1.98 0.10
N PHE A 17 1.13 3.16 0.25
CA PHE A 17 0.97 4.00 1.42
C PHE A 17 0.32 5.34 1.06
N SER A 18 -0.56 5.82 1.93
CA SER A 18 -1.13 7.16 1.88
C SER A 18 -1.05 7.80 3.26
N VAL A 19 -0.73 9.09 3.31
CA VAL A 19 -0.77 9.87 4.54
C VAL A 19 -1.88 10.89 4.41
N SER A 20 -2.81 10.90 5.38
CA SER A 20 -3.86 11.90 5.43
C SER A 20 -3.32 13.26 5.87
N ASP A 21 -4.07 14.35 5.63
CA ASP A 21 -3.74 15.71 6.09
C ASP A 21 -3.60 15.78 7.62
N ALA A 22 -4.34 14.93 8.34
CA ALA A 22 -4.24 14.81 9.79
C ALA A 22 -2.97 14.07 10.26
N GLY A 23 -2.16 13.51 9.34
CA GLY A 23 -0.91 12.82 9.64
C GLY A 23 -1.05 11.35 9.99
N TYR A 24 -2.17 10.71 9.62
CA TYR A 24 -2.37 9.26 9.77
C TYR A 24 -1.90 8.50 8.53
N LEU A 25 -1.22 7.38 8.76
CA LEU A 25 -0.74 6.49 7.70
C LEU A 25 -1.78 5.42 7.39
N TYR A 26 -2.11 5.29 6.12
CA TYR A 26 -2.97 4.22 5.60
C TYR A 26 -2.15 3.33 4.68
N GLU A 27 -2.26 2.04 4.88
CA GLU A 27 -1.63 1.01 4.05
C GLU A 27 -2.72 0.27 3.27
N ILE A 28 -2.45 0.03 1.99
CA ILE A 28 -3.33 -0.72 1.11
C ILE A 28 -2.50 -1.82 0.47
N GLU A 29 -2.95 -3.06 0.64
CA GLU A 29 -2.37 -4.27 0.07
C GLU A 29 -3.27 -4.76 -1.07
N ILE A 30 -2.71 -4.93 -2.27
CA ILE A 30 -3.45 -5.36 -3.46
C ILE A 30 -3.44 -6.89 -3.54
N LYS A 31 -4.61 -7.50 -3.75
CA LYS A 31 -4.75 -8.94 -3.97
C LYS A 31 -5.57 -9.20 -5.21
N VAL A 32 -4.97 -9.84 -6.20
CA VAL A 32 -5.61 -10.08 -7.50
C VAL A 32 -6.32 -11.43 -7.60
N SER A 33 -6.09 -12.32 -6.65
CA SER A 33 -6.73 -13.64 -6.58
C SER A 33 -6.96 -14.09 -5.13
N LYS A 34 -7.83 -15.09 -4.94
CA LYS A 34 -8.04 -15.73 -3.63
C LYS A 34 -6.78 -16.42 -3.10
N SER A 35 -5.99 -17.03 -3.99
CA SER A 35 -4.72 -17.64 -3.62
C SER A 35 -3.74 -16.61 -3.08
N ASP A 36 -3.59 -15.49 -3.79
CA ASP A 36 -2.73 -14.37 -3.39
C ASP A 36 -3.17 -13.78 -2.04
N PHE A 37 -4.47 -13.61 -1.82
CA PHE A 37 -5.00 -13.20 -0.53
C PHE A 37 -4.66 -14.19 0.59
N ASN A 38 -4.84 -15.50 0.36
CA ASN A 38 -4.54 -16.53 1.35
C ASN A 38 -3.04 -16.64 1.64
N ASP A 39 -2.20 -16.41 0.62
CA ASP A 39 -0.75 -16.45 0.76
C ASP A 39 -0.20 -15.29 1.62
N ASP A 40 -0.92 -14.18 1.71
CA ASP A 40 -0.53 -13.08 2.59
C ASP A 40 -0.45 -13.52 4.07
N PHE A 41 -1.34 -14.41 4.51
CA PHE A 41 -1.36 -14.93 5.88
C PHE A 41 -0.16 -15.83 6.23
N LYS A 42 0.67 -16.21 5.26
CA LYS A 42 1.96 -16.86 5.53
C LYS A 42 2.96 -15.87 6.15
N LYS A 43 2.75 -14.56 5.98
CA LYS A 43 3.52 -13.47 6.60
C LYS A 43 3.06 -13.25 8.06
N LYS A 44 3.25 -14.25 8.92
CA LYS A 44 2.71 -14.25 10.29
C LYS A 44 3.09 -13.03 11.12
N SER A 45 4.33 -12.55 11.01
CA SER A 45 4.82 -11.38 11.76
C SER A 45 4.07 -10.09 11.40
N LYS A 46 3.71 -9.89 10.13
CA LYS A 46 2.88 -8.77 9.66
C LYS A 46 1.52 -8.78 10.37
N HIS A 47 0.81 -9.90 10.29
CA HIS A 47 -0.54 -10.00 10.85
C HIS A 47 -0.56 -9.93 12.37
N THR A 48 0.41 -10.57 13.05
CA THR A 48 0.57 -10.42 14.50
C THR A 48 0.77 -8.97 14.91
N LEU A 49 1.58 -8.21 14.16
CA LEU A 49 1.80 -6.79 14.45
C LEU A 49 0.54 -5.95 14.20
N LEU A 50 -0.22 -6.22 13.13
CA LEU A 50 -1.46 -5.52 12.81
C LEU A 50 -2.57 -5.79 13.85
N GLU A 51 -2.61 -6.99 14.43
CA GLU A 51 -3.57 -7.37 15.47
C GLU A 51 -3.17 -6.97 16.89
N SER A 52 -1.89 -6.61 17.11
CA SER A 52 -1.37 -6.29 18.43
C SER A 52 -2.09 -5.09 19.05
N ALA A 53 -2.43 -5.20 20.34
CA ALA A 53 -2.93 -4.09 21.14
C ALA A 53 -1.81 -3.28 21.81
N GLU A 54 -0.55 -3.69 21.67
CA GLU A 54 0.59 -3.07 22.33
C GLU A 54 0.94 -1.71 21.71
N GLN A 55 0.92 -0.66 22.55
CA GLN A 55 1.13 0.71 22.07
C GLN A 55 2.57 0.99 21.60
N GLU A 56 3.54 0.27 22.12
CA GLU A 56 4.95 0.37 21.71
C GLU A 56 5.17 -0.03 20.25
N HIS A 57 4.28 -0.80 19.64
CA HIS A 57 4.30 -1.17 18.24
C HIS A 57 3.66 -0.13 17.30
N ASN A 58 3.05 0.93 17.83
CA ASN A 58 2.32 1.92 17.01
C ASN A 58 3.21 2.66 15.99
N GLU A 59 4.50 2.75 16.25
CA GLU A 59 5.45 3.37 15.32
C GLU A 59 5.87 2.44 14.16
N LEU A 60 5.50 1.15 14.22
CA LEU A 60 5.95 0.11 13.29
C LEU A 60 4.82 -0.40 12.40
N ARG A 61 3.62 0.19 12.47
CA ARG A 61 2.44 -0.24 11.74
C ARG A 61 1.57 0.94 11.28
N PRO A 62 0.71 0.76 10.27
CA PRO A 62 -0.19 1.80 9.80
C PRO A 62 -1.31 2.10 10.81
N ASN A 63 -1.92 3.27 10.69
CA ASN A 63 -3.13 3.61 11.46
C ASN A 63 -4.36 2.88 10.95
N LYS A 64 -4.44 2.64 9.65
CA LYS A 64 -5.47 1.84 8.98
C LYS A 64 -4.84 0.94 7.93
N PHE A 65 -5.39 -0.26 7.80
CA PHE A 65 -4.96 -1.24 6.83
C PHE A 65 -6.14 -1.70 5.96
N PHE A 66 -5.95 -1.74 4.65
CA PHE A 66 -6.97 -2.17 3.69
C PHE A 66 -6.42 -3.24 2.75
N TYR A 67 -7.29 -4.16 2.38
CA TYR A 67 -7.11 -4.95 1.16
C TYR A 67 -7.85 -4.29 0.01
N ALA A 68 -7.18 -4.17 -1.14
CA ALA A 68 -7.80 -3.77 -2.40
C ALA A 68 -7.87 -4.97 -3.34
N VAL A 69 -9.06 -5.30 -3.81
CA VAL A 69 -9.32 -6.51 -4.60
C VAL A 69 -10.21 -6.21 -5.80
N PRO A 70 -10.15 -7.03 -6.88
CA PRO A 70 -11.15 -6.99 -7.93
C PRO A 70 -12.57 -7.20 -7.38
N ARG A 71 -13.53 -6.48 -7.96
CA ARG A 71 -14.93 -6.55 -7.55
C ARG A 71 -15.44 -7.98 -7.47
N GLY A 72 -16.05 -8.34 -6.33
CA GLY A 72 -16.63 -9.65 -6.06
C GLY A 72 -15.63 -10.76 -5.78
N LEU A 73 -14.33 -10.46 -5.63
CA LEU A 73 -13.32 -11.48 -5.35
C LEU A 73 -13.47 -12.08 -3.95
N LEU A 74 -13.71 -11.23 -2.95
CA LEU A 74 -13.78 -11.60 -1.53
C LEU A 74 -15.07 -11.07 -0.89
N PRO A 75 -15.75 -11.87 -0.07
CA PRO A 75 -16.83 -11.35 0.75
C PRO A 75 -16.26 -10.55 1.94
N SER A 76 -16.94 -9.49 2.36
CA SER A 76 -16.47 -8.60 3.41
C SER A 76 -16.25 -9.29 4.77
N PHE A 77 -16.97 -10.39 5.05
CA PHE A 77 -16.81 -11.16 6.28
C PHE A 77 -15.54 -12.03 6.33
N SER A 78 -14.87 -12.25 5.18
CA SER A 78 -13.60 -13.00 5.13
C SER A 78 -12.39 -12.14 5.47
N ILE A 79 -12.59 -10.82 5.59
CA ILE A 79 -11.51 -9.87 5.87
C ILE A 79 -11.26 -9.79 7.38
N PRO A 80 -9.99 -9.82 7.83
CA PRO A 80 -9.65 -9.69 9.24
C PRO A 80 -10.29 -8.46 9.91
N THR A 81 -10.48 -8.54 11.23
CA THR A 81 -11.15 -7.47 11.97
C THR A 81 -10.40 -6.14 11.94
N TYR A 82 -9.08 -6.18 11.88
CA TYR A 82 -8.21 -4.99 11.78
C TYR A 82 -8.19 -4.35 10.39
N ALA A 83 -8.70 -5.06 9.35
CA ALA A 83 -8.61 -4.62 7.97
C ALA A 83 -9.94 -4.10 7.40
N GLY A 84 -9.85 -3.15 6.47
CA GLY A 84 -10.91 -2.75 5.57
C GLY A 84 -10.83 -3.47 4.22
N LEU A 85 -11.86 -3.31 3.40
CA LEU A 85 -11.95 -3.86 2.06
C LEU A 85 -12.32 -2.76 1.05
N ILE A 86 -11.51 -2.66 0.01
CA ILE A 86 -11.76 -1.83 -1.17
C ILE A 86 -11.98 -2.77 -2.35
N GLU A 87 -13.09 -2.62 -3.07
CA GLU A 87 -13.29 -3.26 -4.36
C GLU A 87 -12.94 -2.32 -5.51
N VAL A 88 -12.20 -2.84 -6.47
CA VAL A 88 -11.80 -2.13 -7.69
C VAL A 88 -12.53 -2.74 -8.87
N ASN A 89 -13.23 -1.89 -9.62
CA ASN A 89 -13.88 -2.28 -10.87
C ASN A 89 -13.00 -1.84 -12.05
N ASN A 90 -12.32 -2.81 -12.68
CA ASN A 90 -11.42 -2.55 -13.80
C ASN A 90 -12.12 -2.03 -15.08
N ARG A 91 -13.47 -2.17 -15.17
CA ARG A 91 -14.20 -1.71 -16.37
C ARG A 91 -14.42 -0.21 -16.40
N ASN A 92 -14.57 0.42 -15.25
CA ASN A 92 -14.85 1.85 -15.11
C ASN A 92 -13.85 2.56 -14.19
N GLU A 93 -12.75 1.90 -13.83
CA GLU A 93 -11.65 2.44 -13.00
C GLU A 93 -12.13 3.01 -11.65
N GLN A 94 -13.20 2.45 -11.10
CA GLN A 94 -13.76 2.88 -9.82
C GLN A 94 -13.27 1.99 -8.68
N ALA A 95 -12.88 2.63 -7.58
CA ALA A 95 -12.60 1.98 -6.31
C ALA A 95 -13.68 2.36 -5.29
N VAL A 96 -14.25 1.38 -4.60
CA VAL A 96 -15.31 1.55 -3.61
C VAL A 96 -14.93 0.88 -2.30
N VAL A 97 -15.04 1.59 -1.19
CA VAL A 97 -14.85 1.02 0.14
C VAL A 97 -16.10 0.18 0.49
N ILE A 98 -15.93 -1.13 0.59
CA ILE A 98 -16.99 -2.09 0.95
C ILE A 98 -17.04 -2.30 2.47
N LYS A 99 -15.87 -2.28 3.12
CA LYS A 99 -15.73 -2.37 4.57
C LYS A 99 -14.73 -1.33 5.03
N GLU A 100 -15.13 -0.45 5.93
CA GLU A 100 -14.21 0.50 6.55
C GLU A 100 -13.18 -0.21 7.41
N ALA A 101 -11.92 0.24 7.33
CA ALA A 101 -10.88 -0.21 8.24
C ALA A 101 -11.03 0.51 9.59
N PRO A 102 -11.01 -0.21 10.71
CA PRO A 102 -10.90 0.43 12.01
C PRO A 102 -9.54 1.12 12.15
N PHE A 103 -9.43 2.07 13.08
CA PHE A 103 -8.13 2.53 13.52
C PHE A 103 -7.44 1.44 14.33
N ILE A 104 -6.26 1.01 13.90
CA ILE A 104 -5.39 0.11 14.65
C ILE A 104 -4.80 0.88 15.84
N HIS A 105 -4.39 2.13 15.61
CA HIS A 105 -3.97 3.09 16.63
C HIS A 105 -4.15 4.53 16.14
N GLN A 106 -4.01 5.51 17.05
CA GLN A 106 -4.18 6.93 16.75
C GLN A 106 -2.86 7.74 16.85
N THR A 107 -1.73 7.06 16.97
CA THR A 107 -0.42 7.72 16.97
C THR A 107 -0.13 8.21 15.55
N LYS A 108 0.13 9.51 15.39
CA LYS A 108 0.44 10.10 14.08
C LYS A 108 1.79 9.63 13.57
N LEU A 109 1.93 9.58 12.25
CA LEU A 109 3.18 9.22 11.60
C LEU A 109 4.28 10.22 11.98
N LEU A 110 5.41 9.70 12.46
CA LEU A 110 6.56 10.52 12.83
C LEU A 110 7.18 11.21 11.61
N GLU A 111 7.70 12.42 11.77
CA GLU A 111 8.33 13.19 10.70
C GLU A 111 9.46 12.43 9.98
N LYS A 112 10.27 11.65 10.72
CA LYS A 112 11.31 10.79 10.13
C LYS A 112 10.78 9.81 9.08
N TYR A 113 9.55 9.31 9.24
CA TYR A 113 8.92 8.40 8.28
C TYR A 113 8.27 9.15 7.12
N LYS A 114 7.73 10.36 7.36
CA LYS A 114 7.25 11.23 6.28
C LYS A 114 8.39 11.62 5.34
N THR A 115 9.53 12.03 5.88
CA THR A 115 10.74 12.31 5.11
C THR A 115 11.17 11.10 4.29
N LYS A 116 11.22 9.91 4.91
CA LYS A 116 11.56 8.66 4.21
C LYS A 116 10.59 8.32 3.07
N LEU A 117 9.29 8.59 3.24
CA LEU A 117 8.30 8.43 2.17
C LEU A 117 8.54 9.40 1.03
N LEU A 118 8.82 10.66 1.36
CA LEU A 118 9.09 11.70 0.37
C LEU A 118 10.35 11.40 -0.44
N ASP A 119 11.44 10.99 0.22
CA ASP A 119 12.68 10.58 -0.45
C ASP A 119 12.43 9.41 -1.42
N LYS A 120 11.67 8.40 -1.00
CA LYS A 120 11.30 7.27 -1.87
C LYS A 120 10.42 7.69 -3.05
N PHE A 121 9.50 8.63 -2.83
CA PHE A 121 8.68 9.18 -3.90
C PHE A 121 9.55 9.94 -4.92
N CYS A 122 10.44 10.81 -4.47
CA CYS A 122 11.34 11.56 -5.34
C CYS A 122 12.25 10.63 -6.16
N TRP A 123 12.82 9.59 -5.51
CA TRP A 123 13.66 8.62 -6.20
C TRP A 123 12.88 7.88 -7.31
N ARG A 124 11.68 7.40 -7.02
CA ARG A 124 10.83 6.71 -8.01
C ARG A 124 10.36 7.60 -9.13
N TYR A 125 10.01 8.84 -8.81
CA TYR A 125 9.64 9.81 -9.82
C TYR A 125 10.79 10.05 -10.79
N ASN A 126 12.02 10.21 -10.29
CA ASN A 126 13.21 10.35 -11.12
C ASN A 126 13.48 9.09 -11.97
N ASP A 127 13.35 7.88 -11.40
CA ASP A 127 13.51 6.64 -12.14
C ASP A 127 12.50 6.51 -13.30
N LEU A 128 11.24 6.87 -13.07
CA LEU A 128 10.21 6.89 -14.11
C LEU A 128 10.50 7.91 -15.20
N LEU A 129 10.97 9.10 -14.83
CA LEU A 129 11.38 10.13 -15.80
C LEU A 129 12.54 9.63 -16.67
N MET A 130 13.57 9.05 -16.07
CA MET A 130 14.73 8.54 -16.80
C MET A 130 14.33 7.45 -17.81
N ARG A 131 13.50 6.48 -17.40
CA ARG A 131 12.96 5.46 -18.32
C ARG A 131 12.18 6.07 -19.48
N HIS A 132 11.34 7.07 -19.19
CA HIS A 132 10.56 7.74 -20.23
C HIS A 132 11.46 8.42 -21.27
N TYR A 133 12.56 9.04 -20.87
CA TYR A 133 13.53 9.62 -21.80
C TYR A 133 14.31 8.56 -22.60
N GLU A 134 14.73 7.47 -21.96
CA GLU A 134 15.40 6.36 -22.63
C GLU A 134 14.50 5.72 -23.70
N ASP A 135 13.21 5.54 -23.42
CA ASP A 135 12.24 5.00 -24.38
C ASP A 135 12.05 5.95 -25.59
N GLN A 136 12.05 7.27 -25.39
CA GLN A 136 11.94 8.25 -26.46
C GLN A 136 13.18 8.26 -27.36
N ASP A 137 14.39 8.15 -26.79
CA ASP A 137 15.63 8.13 -27.56
C ASP A 137 15.70 6.88 -28.46
N LEU A 138 15.17 5.74 -28.02
CA LEU A 138 15.09 4.52 -28.81
C LEU A 138 14.12 4.63 -30.01
N GLU A 139 13.02 5.38 -29.87
CA GLU A 139 12.07 5.62 -30.96
C GLU A 139 12.70 6.51 -32.06
N PHE A 140 13.52 7.50 -31.69
CA PHE A 140 14.21 8.38 -32.66
C PHE A 140 15.30 7.65 -33.46
N GLU A 141 15.99 6.66 -32.87
CA GLU A 141 17.01 5.87 -33.58
C GLU A 141 16.40 4.81 -34.51
N GLY A 142 15.14 4.44 -34.33
CA GLY A 142 14.42 3.45 -35.17
C GLY A 142 13.89 3.97 -36.49
N GLU A 143 13.69 5.28 -36.67
CA GLU A 143 13.14 5.90 -37.88
C GLU A 143 14.20 6.27 -38.94
N GLY A 144 15.49 5.97 -38.70
CA GLY A 144 16.63 6.36 -39.56
C GLY A 144 17.15 5.26 -40.51
N LYS A 145 16.33 4.25 -40.91
CA LYS A 145 16.76 3.25 -41.89
C LYS A 145 15.75 3.08 -43.01
#